data_322ae0ea303754b36dbbb7787b0badd7
#
_entry.id   322ae0ea303754b36dbbb7787b0badd7
#
_cell.length_a   1.000
_cell.length_b   1.000
_cell.length_c   1.000
_cell.angle_alpha   90.00
_cell.angle_beta   90.00
_cell.angle_gamma   90.00
#
_symmetry.space_group_name_H-M   'P 1'
#
loop_
_entity.id
_entity.type
_entity.pdbx_description
1 polymer ?
#
loop_
_entity_poly.entity_id
_entity_poly.type
_entity_poly.pdbx_seq_one_letter_code
_entity_poly.pdbx_strand_id
1 'polypeptide(L)'
;RNVVRYIATIPMGATAINRDIRTMSVPEKHVESLKQKYGSAVAELAPEDKLIRVNGRTAREAKDILLRNLATVIEARATDIAEFVQQEIKDSGYAGKLAYGIVLTGGSAKLKDLDELFRRVTGMDVRVASAETGIAEESKEKAADPAYATAVGILLKGAEQGACAFVERPAARPAEQQGFRPPQPQPAPEFRHTPRFQQPVQAPPAAP
;
A
#
# COMPACT_ATOMS: atom_id res chain seq x y z
N ARG A 1 25.75 20.57 -6.64
CA ARG A 1 24.37 21.07 -6.76
C ARG A 1 23.47 19.87 -7.02
N ASN A 2 22.51 19.64 -6.15
CA ASN A 2 21.58 18.52 -6.24
C ASN A 2 20.55 18.79 -7.35
N VAL A 3 20.75 18.18 -8.52
CA VAL A 3 19.84 18.29 -9.66
C VAL A 3 19.29 16.90 -9.95
N VAL A 4 17.96 16.77 -9.98
CA VAL A 4 17.28 15.55 -10.44
C VAL A 4 17.59 15.38 -11.93
N ARG A 5 18.10 14.22 -12.33
CA ARG A 5 18.49 13.91 -13.70
C ARG A 5 17.49 13.03 -14.43
N TYR A 6 16.82 12.16 -13.70
CA TYR A 6 15.84 11.23 -14.25
C TYR A 6 14.75 10.95 -13.23
N ILE A 7 13.52 10.80 -13.68
CA ILE A 7 12.36 10.41 -12.89
C ILE A 7 11.58 9.39 -13.69
N ALA A 8 11.20 8.30 -13.05
CA ALA A 8 10.30 7.30 -13.60
C ALA A 8 9.25 6.89 -12.57
N THR A 9 8.14 6.36 -13.04
CA THR A 9 7.08 5.84 -12.19
C THR A 9 6.80 4.39 -12.57
N ILE A 10 7.00 3.51 -11.61
CA ILE A 10 6.68 2.09 -11.76
C ILE A 10 5.29 1.87 -11.16
N PRO A 11 4.28 1.41 -11.94
CA PRO A 11 2.91 1.25 -11.47
C PRO A 11 2.74 -0.01 -10.60
N MET A 12 3.72 -0.33 -9.79
CA MET A 12 3.76 -1.51 -8.93
C MET A 12 4.42 -1.17 -7.58
N GLY A 13 3.82 -1.62 -6.50
CA GLY A 13 4.33 -1.39 -5.15
C GLY A 13 3.79 -2.39 -4.15
N ALA A 14 3.89 -2.11 -2.85
CA ALA A 14 3.51 -3.02 -1.77
C ALA A 14 2.04 -3.49 -1.82
N THR A 15 1.15 -2.75 -2.49
CA THR A 15 -0.23 -3.19 -2.72
C THR A 15 -0.28 -4.43 -3.63
N ALA A 16 0.66 -4.59 -4.56
CA ALA A 16 0.76 -5.80 -5.37
C ALA A 16 1.15 -7.00 -4.50
N ILE A 17 2.11 -6.84 -3.59
CA ILE A 17 2.48 -7.87 -2.60
C ILE A 17 1.25 -8.28 -1.78
N ASN A 18 0.43 -7.33 -1.35
CA ASN A 18 -0.79 -7.64 -0.60
C ASN A 18 -1.78 -8.48 -1.40
N ARG A 19 -1.92 -8.22 -2.71
CA ARG A 19 -2.77 -9.04 -3.59
C ARG A 19 -2.27 -10.48 -3.66
N ASP A 20 -0.97 -10.67 -3.76
CA ASP A 20 -0.38 -12.01 -3.84
C ASP A 20 -0.52 -12.76 -2.51
N ILE A 21 -0.32 -12.11 -1.36
CA ILE A 21 -0.59 -12.73 -0.05
C ILE A 21 -2.06 -13.16 0.09
N ARG A 22 -3.01 -12.43 -0.50
CA ARG A 22 -4.44 -12.84 -0.50
C ARG A 22 -4.68 -14.17 -1.21
N THR A 23 -3.86 -14.54 -2.19
CA THR A 23 -3.98 -15.85 -2.88
C THR A 23 -3.74 -17.01 -1.92
N MET A 24 -3.05 -16.77 -0.80
CA MET A 24 -2.87 -17.75 0.27
C MET A 24 -4.13 -17.95 1.14
N SER A 25 -5.28 -17.42 0.72
CA SER A 25 -6.57 -17.45 1.47
C SER A 25 -6.52 -16.64 2.76
N VAL A 26 -5.70 -15.58 2.81
CA VAL A 26 -5.64 -14.65 3.94
C VAL A 26 -6.72 -13.57 3.75
N PRO A 27 -7.58 -13.34 4.76
CA PRO A 27 -8.54 -12.24 4.71
C PRO A 27 -7.85 -10.88 4.58
N GLU A 28 -8.39 -10.01 3.75
CA GLU A 28 -7.79 -8.69 3.42
C GLU A 28 -7.40 -7.86 4.65
N LYS A 29 -8.26 -7.86 5.67
CA LYS A 29 -8.01 -7.15 6.93
C LYS A 29 -6.75 -7.58 7.69
N HIS A 30 -6.22 -8.77 7.39
CA HIS A 30 -5.03 -9.33 8.06
C HIS A 30 -3.76 -9.26 7.21
N VAL A 31 -3.89 -9.04 5.89
CA VAL A 31 -2.77 -9.09 4.94
C VAL A 31 -1.66 -8.10 5.30
N GLU A 32 -2.02 -6.84 5.50
CA GLU A 32 -1.04 -5.79 5.80
C GLU A 32 -0.31 -6.06 7.13
N SER A 33 -1.06 -6.41 8.17
CA SER A 33 -0.45 -6.73 9.47
C SER A 33 0.41 -7.99 9.43
N LEU A 34 0.03 -8.97 8.60
CA LEU A 34 0.81 -10.18 8.37
C LEU A 34 2.14 -9.86 7.68
N LYS A 35 2.09 -9.08 6.60
CA LYS A 35 3.27 -8.63 5.87
C LYS A 35 4.22 -7.84 6.77
N GLN A 36 3.70 -6.88 7.54
CA GLN A 36 4.53 -6.03 8.40
C GLN A 36 5.18 -6.78 9.54
N LYS A 37 4.48 -7.74 10.16
CA LYS A 37 4.99 -8.46 11.34
C LYS A 37 5.87 -9.65 11.00
N TYR A 38 5.58 -10.33 9.90
CA TYR A 38 6.16 -11.63 9.60
C TYR A 38 6.72 -11.74 8.18
N GLY A 39 6.48 -10.75 7.32
CA GLY A 39 7.00 -10.74 5.96
C GLY A 39 8.52 -10.59 5.92
N SER A 40 9.16 -11.32 5.02
CA SER A 40 10.56 -11.14 4.61
C SER A 40 10.59 -11.12 3.09
N ALA A 41 11.44 -10.29 2.51
CA ALA A 41 11.65 -10.23 1.08
C ALA A 41 12.58 -11.32 0.56
N VAL A 42 13.23 -12.08 1.45
CA VAL A 42 14.13 -13.21 1.11
C VAL A 42 13.67 -14.45 1.85
N ALA A 43 13.18 -15.44 1.11
CA ALA A 43 12.61 -16.66 1.68
C ALA A 43 13.64 -17.50 2.45
N GLU A 44 14.89 -17.49 1.99
CA GLU A 44 15.98 -18.21 2.67
C GLU A 44 16.26 -17.71 4.09
N LEU A 45 16.02 -16.39 4.35
CA LEU A 45 16.22 -15.77 5.65
C LEU A 45 14.99 -15.92 6.57
N ALA A 46 13.90 -16.44 6.05
CA ALA A 46 12.71 -16.72 6.83
C ALA A 46 12.83 -18.06 7.58
N PRO A 47 12.32 -18.16 8.82
CA PRO A 47 12.33 -19.42 9.58
C PRO A 47 11.61 -20.54 8.82
N GLU A 48 12.25 -21.71 8.74
CA GLU A 48 11.74 -22.84 7.96
C GLU A 48 10.49 -23.48 8.57
N ASP A 49 10.49 -23.66 9.88
CA ASP A 49 9.48 -24.46 10.59
C ASP A 49 8.45 -23.63 11.37
N LYS A 50 8.50 -22.31 11.23
CA LYS A 50 7.62 -21.43 11.99
C LYS A 50 6.28 -21.25 11.31
N LEU A 51 5.23 -21.74 11.98
CA LEU A 51 3.85 -21.55 11.59
C LEU A 51 3.24 -20.35 12.34
N ILE A 52 2.41 -19.60 11.63
CA ILE A 52 1.58 -18.56 12.22
C ILE A 52 0.12 -18.85 11.93
N ARG A 53 -0.71 -18.70 12.96
CA ARG A 53 -2.14 -18.89 12.84
C ARG A 53 -2.80 -17.59 12.44
N VAL A 54 -3.46 -17.58 11.29
CA VAL A 54 -4.24 -16.46 10.78
C VAL A 54 -5.71 -16.79 10.90
N ASN A 55 -6.46 -15.94 11.61
CA ASN A 55 -7.89 -16.10 11.75
C ASN A 55 -8.59 -15.82 10.42
N GLY A 56 -9.49 -16.70 10.01
CA GLY A 56 -10.39 -16.49 8.89
C GLY A 56 -11.52 -15.52 9.21
N ARG A 57 -12.62 -15.62 8.48
CA ARG A 57 -13.85 -14.86 8.77
C ARG A 57 -14.49 -15.34 10.06
N THR A 58 -14.38 -16.65 10.33
CA THR A 58 -14.82 -17.30 11.55
C THR A 58 -13.65 -18.01 12.22
N ALA A 59 -13.77 -18.30 13.52
CA ALA A 59 -12.74 -19.03 14.25
C ALA A 59 -12.48 -20.46 13.69
N ARG A 60 -13.45 -21.02 12.98
CA ARG A 60 -13.34 -22.34 12.32
C ARG A 60 -12.52 -22.32 11.03
N GLU A 61 -12.33 -21.13 10.44
CA GLU A 61 -11.57 -20.92 9.20
C GLU A 61 -10.12 -20.47 9.48
N ALA A 62 -9.64 -20.63 10.71
CA ALA A 62 -8.26 -20.32 11.04
C ALA A 62 -7.32 -21.21 10.23
N LYS A 63 -6.29 -20.60 9.62
CA LYS A 63 -5.31 -21.28 8.78
C LYS A 63 -3.92 -21.09 9.35
N ASP A 64 -3.14 -22.13 9.38
CA ASP A 64 -1.72 -22.06 9.71
C ASP A 64 -0.92 -21.82 8.43
N ILE A 65 -0.08 -20.79 8.45
CA ILE A 65 0.76 -20.37 7.33
C ILE A 65 2.20 -20.53 7.75
N LEU A 66 2.97 -21.24 6.94
CA LEU A 66 4.40 -21.35 7.11
C LEU A 66 5.08 -20.03 6.71
N LEU A 67 5.94 -19.48 7.57
CA LEU A 67 6.58 -18.19 7.31
C LEU A 67 7.42 -18.21 6.04
N ARG A 68 8.08 -19.31 5.74
CA ARG A 68 8.84 -19.47 4.51
C ARG A 68 7.96 -19.36 3.27
N ASN A 69 6.77 -19.95 3.29
CA ASN A 69 5.84 -19.83 2.16
C ASN A 69 5.33 -18.39 1.99
N LEU A 70 5.08 -17.69 3.09
CA LEU A 70 4.74 -16.27 3.04
C LEU A 70 5.89 -15.46 2.44
N ALA A 71 7.12 -15.70 2.88
CA ALA A 71 8.30 -15.04 2.35
C ALA A 71 8.51 -15.34 0.86
N THR A 72 8.31 -16.57 0.41
CA THR A 72 8.41 -16.94 -1.02
C THR A 72 7.44 -16.14 -1.90
N VAL A 73 6.20 -15.95 -1.44
CA VAL A 73 5.21 -15.15 -2.17
C VAL A 73 5.61 -13.66 -2.20
N ILE A 74 6.13 -13.15 -1.10
CA ILE A 74 6.61 -11.75 -1.00
C ILE A 74 7.85 -11.56 -1.88
N GLU A 75 8.82 -12.47 -1.81
CA GLU A 75 10.07 -12.44 -2.58
C GLU A 75 9.80 -12.39 -4.08
N ALA A 76 8.90 -13.24 -4.60
CA ALA A 76 8.56 -13.25 -6.00
C ALA A 76 8.10 -11.87 -6.49
N ARG A 77 7.17 -11.22 -5.76
CA ARG A 77 6.70 -9.90 -6.15
C ARG A 77 7.73 -8.79 -5.91
N ALA A 78 8.50 -8.89 -4.84
CA ALA A 78 9.55 -7.92 -4.55
C ALA A 78 10.68 -8.00 -5.59
N THR A 79 10.97 -9.19 -6.13
CA THR A 79 11.90 -9.41 -7.25
C THR A 79 11.42 -8.71 -8.51
N ASP A 80 10.14 -8.89 -8.90
CA ASP A 80 9.58 -8.17 -10.05
C ASP A 80 9.79 -6.65 -9.91
N ILE A 81 9.51 -6.10 -8.72
CA ILE A 81 9.70 -4.66 -8.45
C ILE A 81 11.17 -4.25 -8.60
N ALA A 82 12.09 -5.06 -8.07
CA ALA A 82 13.52 -4.77 -8.14
C ALA A 82 14.04 -4.84 -9.59
N GLU A 83 13.54 -5.78 -10.39
CA GLU A 83 13.85 -5.88 -11.82
C GLU A 83 13.35 -4.68 -12.61
N PHE A 84 12.14 -4.19 -12.34
CA PHE A 84 11.64 -2.96 -12.94
C PHE A 84 12.52 -1.76 -12.57
N VAL A 85 12.92 -1.64 -11.29
CA VAL A 85 13.84 -0.57 -10.87
C VAL A 85 15.17 -0.70 -11.59
N GLN A 86 15.72 -1.89 -11.73
CA GLN A 86 16.96 -2.13 -12.47
C GLN A 86 16.82 -1.73 -13.94
N GLN A 87 15.68 -2.01 -14.57
CA GLN A 87 15.42 -1.62 -15.96
C GLN A 87 15.35 -0.09 -16.08
N GLU A 88 14.66 0.60 -15.19
CA GLU A 88 14.61 2.07 -15.18
C GLU A 88 16.00 2.71 -14.98
N ILE A 89 16.86 2.09 -14.16
CA ILE A 89 18.26 2.54 -14.02
C ILE A 89 19.03 2.39 -15.33
N LYS A 90 18.83 1.32 -16.07
CA LYS A 90 19.46 1.12 -17.39
C LYS A 90 18.95 2.15 -18.39
N ASP A 91 17.64 2.37 -18.45
CA ASP A 91 16.97 3.28 -19.37
C ASP A 91 17.34 4.76 -19.09
N SER A 92 17.67 5.10 -17.85
CA SER A 92 18.17 6.41 -17.47
C SER A 92 19.52 6.78 -18.07
N GLY A 93 20.29 5.80 -18.57
CA GLY A 93 21.67 5.99 -19.04
C GLY A 93 22.71 6.25 -17.94
N TYR A 94 22.32 6.08 -16.67
CA TYR A 94 23.23 6.24 -15.53
C TYR A 94 23.67 4.89 -14.92
N ALA A 95 23.32 3.76 -15.52
CA ALA A 95 23.84 2.46 -15.10
C ALA A 95 25.38 2.50 -15.03
N GLY A 96 25.94 2.00 -13.94
CA GLY A 96 27.39 2.05 -13.68
C GLY A 96 27.96 3.42 -13.23
N LYS A 97 27.13 4.47 -13.14
CA LYS A 97 27.55 5.80 -12.66
C LYS A 97 26.99 6.15 -11.28
N LEU A 98 26.26 5.23 -10.65
CA LEU A 98 25.60 5.40 -9.35
C LEU A 98 26.57 4.97 -8.22
N ALA A 99 27.57 5.78 -7.94
CA ALA A 99 28.61 5.45 -6.94
C ALA A 99 28.07 5.21 -5.52
N TYR A 100 26.91 5.76 -5.18
CA TYR A 100 26.27 5.63 -3.86
C TYR A 100 25.18 4.56 -3.82
N GLY A 101 25.03 3.78 -4.89
CA GLY A 101 24.05 2.72 -4.99
C GLY A 101 22.60 3.19 -4.96
N ILE A 102 21.72 2.35 -4.41
CA ILE A 102 20.27 2.57 -4.31
C ILE A 102 19.91 2.97 -2.90
N VAL A 103 19.08 3.98 -2.75
CA VAL A 103 18.51 4.39 -1.46
C VAL A 103 17.03 4.08 -1.45
N LEU A 104 16.62 3.15 -0.60
CA LEU A 104 15.22 2.81 -0.38
C LEU A 104 14.62 3.70 0.70
N THR A 105 13.44 4.22 0.46
CA THR A 105 12.70 5.01 1.44
C THR A 105 11.18 4.80 1.27
N GLY A 106 10.39 5.35 2.18
CA GLY A 106 8.96 5.13 2.20
C GLY A 106 8.55 3.90 3.01
N GLY A 107 7.25 3.70 3.18
CA GLY A 107 6.71 2.64 4.05
C GLY A 107 7.12 1.22 3.63
N SER A 108 7.24 0.97 2.34
CA SER A 108 7.65 -0.35 1.80
C SER A 108 9.11 -0.68 2.10
N ALA A 109 9.97 0.32 2.28
CA ALA A 109 11.38 0.11 2.63
C ALA A 109 11.56 -0.54 4.02
N LYS A 110 10.51 -0.57 4.84
CA LYS A 110 10.49 -1.25 6.15
C LYS A 110 10.27 -2.76 6.04
N LEU A 111 9.98 -3.29 4.85
CA LEU A 111 9.86 -4.73 4.67
C LEU A 111 11.22 -5.38 4.95
N LYS A 112 11.19 -6.37 5.83
CA LYS A 112 12.39 -7.07 6.26
C LYS A 112 13.13 -7.67 5.05
N ASP A 113 14.46 -7.56 5.05
CA ASP A 113 15.37 -8.12 4.04
C ASP A 113 15.15 -7.56 2.62
N LEU A 114 14.40 -6.44 2.45
CA LEU A 114 14.16 -5.85 1.13
C LEU A 114 15.43 -5.27 0.51
N ASP A 115 16.29 -4.65 1.30
CA ASP A 115 17.59 -4.13 0.89
C ASP A 115 18.51 -5.24 0.38
N GLU A 116 18.51 -6.39 1.05
CA GLU A 116 19.26 -7.56 0.65
C GLU A 116 18.75 -8.12 -0.69
N LEU A 117 17.42 -8.22 -0.87
CA LEU A 117 16.84 -8.63 -2.15
C LEU A 117 17.26 -7.70 -3.28
N PHE A 118 17.12 -6.37 -3.08
CA PHE A 118 17.52 -5.39 -4.08
C PHE A 118 19.01 -5.48 -4.41
N ARG A 119 19.87 -5.73 -3.41
CA ARG A 119 21.31 -5.94 -3.61
C ARG A 119 21.58 -7.17 -4.46
N ARG A 120 20.89 -8.28 -4.22
CA ARG A 120 21.01 -9.52 -5.00
C ARG A 120 20.57 -9.34 -6.45
N VAL A 121 19.45 -8.66 -6.69
CA VAL A 121 18.88 -8.47 -8.02
C VAL A 121 19.66 -7.45 -8.84
N THR A 122 20.03 -6.32 -8.25
CA THR A 122 20.66 -5.21 -8.97
C THR A 122 22.18 -5.27 -9.02
N GLY A 123 22.81 -6.00 -8.10
CA GLY A 123 24.27 -6.03 -7.93
C GLY A 123 24.86 -4.72 -7.41
N MET A 124 24.03 -3.79 -6.92
CA MET A 124 24.44 -2.50 -6.40
C MET A 124 24.34 -2.45 -4.87
N ASP A 125 25.10 -1.54 -4.24
CA ASP A 125 24.89 -1.25 -2.84
C ASP A 125 23.51 -0.67 -2.59
N VAL A 126 22.84 -1.15 -1.54
CA VAL A 126 21.48 -0.74 -1.19
C VAL A 126 21.42 -0.39 0.29
N ARG A 127 20.79 0.71 0.61
CA ARG A 127 20.53 1.12 1.99
C ARG A 127 19.12 1.66 2.15
N VAL A 128 18.55 1.47 3.32
CA VAL A 128 17.31 2.13 3.72
C VAL A 128 17.68 3.48 4.36
N ALA A 129 16.95 4.53 3.99
CA ALA A 129 17.17 5.86 4.55
C ALA A 129 15.87 6.52 4.98
N SER A 130 16.01 7.31 6.04
CA SER A 130 14.99 8.20 6.58
C SER A 130 15.40 9.66 6.42
N ALA A 131 14.50 10.59 6.73
CA ALA A 131 14.84 12.00 6.77
C ALA A 131 15.58 12.32 8.08
N GLU A 132 16.82 12.77 7.97
CA GLU A 132 17.68 13.06 9.14
C GLU A 132 18.10 14.53 9.22
N THR A 133 18.07 15.24 8.08
CA THR A 133 18.63 16.59 7.97
C THR A 133 17.53 17.65 8.00
N GLY A 134 17.78 18.76 8.68
CA GLY A 134 16.85 19.90 8.75
C GLY A 134 15.67 19.69 9.71
N ILE A 135 15.76 18.72 10.61
CA ILE A 135 14.70 18.37 11.56
C ILE A 135 15.17 18.72 12.98
N ALA A 136 14.29 19.36 13.74
CA ALA A 136 14.54 19.65 15.15
C ALA A 136 14.70 18.36 15.95
N GLU A 137 15.56 18.38 16.97
CA GLU A 137 15.93 17.21 17.79
C GLU A 137 14.71 16.47 18.33
N GLU A 138 13.72 17.23 18.83
CA GLU A 138 12.46 16.72 19.41
C GLU A 138 11.60 15.95 18.41
N SER A 139 11.77 16.21 17.10
CA SER A 139 11.02 15.59 16.01
C SER A 139 11.78 14.48 15.30
N LYS A 140 13.06 14.30 15.59
CA LYS A 140 13.92 13.30 14.91
C LYS A 140 13.39 11.89 15.05
N GLU A 141 12.94 11.49 16.22
CA GLU A 141 12.43 10.14 16.46
C GLU A 141 11.23 9.82 15.55
N LYS A 142 10.31 10.79 15.37
CA LYS A 142 9.14 10.63 14.49
C LYS A 142 9.53 10.66 13.00
N ALA A 143 10.48 11.51 12.66
CA ALA A 143 10.96 11.67 11.28
C ALA A 143 11.89 10.54 10.82
N ALA A 144 12.49 9.81 11.78
CA ALA A 144 13.37 8.66 11.51
C ALA A 144 12.65 7.47 10.83
N ASP A 145 11.32 7.42 10.84
CA ASP A 145 10.59 6.39 10.10
C ASP A 145 10.63 6.69 8.59
N PRO A 146 11.18 5.79 7.75
CA PRO A 146 11.23 5.95 6.30
C PRO A 146 9.88 6.28 5.66
N ALA A 147 8.77 5.86 6.29
CA ALA A 147 7.42 6.12 5.79
C ALA A 147 7.09 7.62 5.70
N TYR A 148 7.72 8.45 6.52
CA TYR A 148 7.49 9.90 6.54
C TYR A 148 8.45 10.70 5.67
N ALA A 149 9.43 10.07 5.02
CA ALA A 149 10.46 10.78 4.26
C ALA A 149 9.90 11.76 3.23
N THR A 150 8.86 11.38 2.48
CA THR A 150 8.20 12.26 1.50
C THR A 150 7.50 13.44 2.19
N ALA A 151 6.76 13.20 3.26
CA ALA A 151 6.04 14.25 3.99
C ALA A 151 7.03 15.27 4.58
N VAL A 152 8.11 14.79 5.19
CA VAL A 152 9.18 15.64 5.73
C VAL A 152 9.84 16.44 4.63
N GLY A 153 10.15 15.82 3.48
CA GLY A 153 10.74 16.52 2.32
C GLY A 153 9.84 17.65 1.79
N ILE A 154 8.53 17.43 1.72
CA ILE A 154 7.56 18.44 1.31
C ILE A 154 7.52 19.60 2.32
N LEU A 155 7.49 19.29 3.63
CA LEU A 155 7.49 20.30 4.69
C LEU A 155 8.75 21.15 4.66
N LEU A 156 9.93 20.54 4.55
CA LEU A 156 11.21 21.26 4.46
C LEU A 156 11.24 22.15 3.22
N LYS A 157 10.79 21.63 2.08
CA LYS A 157 10.75 22.41 0.84
C LYS A 157 9.76 23.56 0.90
N GLY A 158 8.60 23.34 1.51
CA GLY A 158 7.61 24.38 1.75
C GLY A 158 8.14 25.49 2.66
N ALA A 159 8.85 25.13 3.72
CA ALA A 159 9.48 26.07 4.64
C ALA A 159 10.55 26.93 3.93
N GLU A 160 11.43 26.32 3.12
CA GLU A 160 12.43 27.02 2.32
C GLU A 160 11.82 28.03 1.35
N GLN A 161 10.65 27.73 0.80
CA GLN A 161 9.96 28.59 -0.17
C GLN A 161 9.05 29.62 0.48
N GLY A 162 8.95 29.66 1.81
CA GLY A 162 8.02 30.52 2.53
C GLY A 162 6.54 30.17 2.30
N ALA A 163 6.28 28.98 1.75
CA ALA A 163 4.93 28.51 1.44
C ALA A 163 4.15 28.01 2.69
N CYS A 164 4.81 27.89 3.83
CA CYS A 164 4.18 27.57 5.09
C CYS A 164 3.60 28.84 5.74
N ALA A 165 2.52 29.37 5.16
CA ALA A 165 1.71 30.33 5.89
C ALA A 165 0.99 29.55 7.03
N PHE A 166 1.17 30.01 8.28
CA PHE A 166 0.31 29.58 9.37
C PHE A 166 -1.12 30.01 9.01
N VAL A 167 -1.91 29.09 8.49
CA VAL A 167 -3.35 29.29 8.48
C VAL A 167 -3.77 29.15 9.93
N GLU A 168 -3.99 30.27 10.62
CA GLU A 168 -4.73 30.25 11.89
C GLU A 168 -6.01 29.48 11.60
N ARG A 169 -6.12 28.27 12.17
CA ARG A 169 -7.41 27.59 12.16
C ARG A 169 -8.38 28.53 12.83
N PRO A 170 -9.44 29.00 12.15
CA PRO A 170 -10.48 29.73 12.82
C PRO A 170 -10.87 28.90 14.03
N ALA A 171 -10.84 29.51 15.22
CA ALA A 171 -11.19 28.85 16.46
C ALA A 171 -12.46 28.04 16.22
N ALA A 172 -12.39 26.72 16.50
CA ALA A 172 -13.52 25.84 16.27
C ALA A 172 -14.74 26.54 16.85
N ARG A 173 -15.72 26.89 16.02
CA ARG A 173 -16.97 27.44 16.49
C ARG A 173 -17.45 26.46 17.55
N PRO A 174 -17.83 26.94 18.74
CA PRO A 174 -18.41 26.06 19.74
C PRO A 174 -19.48 25.26 19.02
N ALA A 175 -19.46 23.97 19.17
CA ALA A 175 -20.47 23.10 18.58
C ALA A 175 -21.82 23.63 19.10
N GLU A 176 -22.48 24.46 18.29
CA GLU A 176 -23.90 24.74 18.51
C GLU A 176 -24.52 23.35 18.56
N GLN A 177 -25.06 23.04 19.72
CA GLN A 177 -25.83 21.83 19.93
C GLN A 177 -26.91 21.84 18.87
N GLN A 178 -26.60 21.23 17.72
CA GLN A 178 -27.64 20.86 16.78
C GLN A 178 -28.47 19.83 17.49
N GLY A 179 -29.54 20.36 18.13
CA GLY A 179 -30.56 19.55 18.77
C GLY A 179 -30.94 18.44 17.78
N PHE A 180 -30.88 17.22 18.25
CA PHE A 180 -31.30 16.02 17.50
C PHE A 180 -32.72 16.33 16.97
N ARG A 181 -32.80 16.67 15.68
CA ARG A 181 -34.06 16.79 14.97
C ARG A 181 -34.40 15.37 14.54
N PRO A 182 -35.42 14.73 15.12
CA PRO A 182 -35.79 13.40 14.68
C PRO A 182 -36.09 13.44 13.19
N PRO A 183 -35.66 12.41 12.42
CA PRO A 183 -35.93 12.35 11.00
C PRO A 183 -37.43 12.43 10.76
N GLN A 184 -37.86 13.40 9.92
CA GLN A 184 -39.26 13.48 9.49
C GLN A 184 -39.59 12.20 8.73
N PRO A 185 -40.75 11.58 8.98
CA PRO A 185 -41.16 10.41 8.24
C PRO A 185 -41.27 10.76 6.75
N GLN A 186 -40.44 10.13 5.95
CA GLN A 186 -40.54 10.24 4.49
C GLN A 186 -41.88 9.63 4.04
N PRO A 187 -42.62 10.28 3.14
CA PRO A 187 -43.79 9.66 2.57
C PRO A 187 -43.40 8.35 1.89
N ALA A 188 -44.15 7.30 2.15
CA ALA A 188 -43.95 5.98 1.56
C ALA A 188 -43.88 6.08 0.03
N PRO A 189 -42.94 5.37 -0.63
CA PRO A 189 -42.89 5.36 -2.07
C PRO A 189 -44.22 4.80 -2.63
N GLU A 190 -44.91 5.59 -3.44
CA GLU A 190 -46.06 5.11 -4.19
C GLU A 190 -45.62 3.99 -5.14
N PHE A 191 -46.04 2.79 -4.86
CA PHE A 191 -45.88 1.65 -5.77
C PHE A 191 -46.65 1.94 -7.05
N ARG A 192 -45.96 2.41 -8.09
CA ARG A 192 -46.53 2.43 -9.45
C ARG A 192 -46.77 0.99 -9.86
N HIS A 193 -48.02 0.67 -10.12
CA HIS A 193 -48.46 -0.63 -10.63
C HIS A 193 -47.62 -1.05 -11.83
N THR A 194 -46.90 -2.16 -11.70
CA THR A 194 -46.25 -2.84 -12.82
C THR A 194 -47.29 -3.20 -13.88
N PRO A 195 -47.02 -2.97 -15.15
CA PRO A 195 -47.93 -3.41 -16.21
C PRO A 195 -48.04 -4.94 -16.21
N ARG A 196 -49.29 -5.39 -16.24
CA ARG A 196 -49.72 -6.79 -16.30
C ARG A 196 -49.04 -7.47 -17.49
N PHE A 197 -48.24 -8.48 -17.25
CA PHE A 197 -47.70 -9.35 -18.28
C PHE A 197 -48.86 -9.91 -19.13
N GLN A 198 -48.88 -9.59 -20.42
CA GLN A 198 -49.76 -10.22 -21.38
C GLN A 198 -49.28 -11.66 -21.59
N GLN A 199 -50.19 -12.60 -21.42
CA GLN A 199 -49.93 -14.02 -21.72
C GLN A 199 -49.64 -14.20 -23.22
N PRO A 200 -48.73 -15.09 -23.60
CA PRO A 200 -48.46 -15.35 -25.01
C PRO A 200 -49.71 -15.99 -25.67
N VAL A 201 -50.10 -15.40 -26.79
CA VAL A 201 -51.18 -15.90 -27.65
C VAL A 201 -50.82 -17.28 -28.19
N GLN A 202 -51.64 -18.28 -27.92
CA GLN A 202 -51.52 -19.63 -28.50
C GLN A 202 -51.61 -19.57 -30.02
N ALA A 203 -50.66 -20.19 -30.69
CA ALA A 203 -50.69 -20.38 -32.14
C ALA A 203 -51.86 -21.30 -32.54
N PRO A 204 -52.56 -21.05 -33.69
CA PRO A 204 -53.64 -21.90 -34.17
C PRO A 204 -53.12 -23.28 -34.62
N PRO A 205 -53.95 -24.34 -34.51
CA PRO A 205 -53.56 -25.69 -34.93
C PRO A 205 -53.42 -25.77 -36.45
N ALA A 206 -52.42 -26.54 -36.92
CA ALA A 206 -52.21 -26.85 -38.32
C ALA A 206 -53.43 -27.65 -38.89
N ALA A 207 -53.94 -27.25 -40.05
CA ALA A 207 -54.98 -27.95 -40.76
C ALA A 207 -54.46 -29.21 -41.48
N PRO A 208 -55.31 -30.19 -41.79
CA PRO A 208 -54.96 -31.55 -42.15
C PRO A 208 -54.23 -31.72 -43.49
#